data_ba58ce93804d407c9e50a6a11a22d323
#
_entry.id   ba58ce93804d407c9e50a6a11a22d323
#
_cell.length_a   1.000
_cell.length_b   1.000
_cell.length_c   1.000
_cell.angle_alpha   90.00
_cell.angle_beta   90.00
_cell.angle_gamma   90.00
#
_symmetry.space_group_name_H-M   'P 1'
#
loop_
_entity.id
_entity.type
_entity.pdbx_description
1 polymer ?
#
loop_
_entity_poly.entity_id
_entity_poly.type
_entity_poly.pdbx_seq_one_letter_code
_entity_poly.pdbx_strand_id
1 'polypeptide(L)'
;MNISTDEMYNSHSRFIHKKFIIHFSASETLEVTKSDYLVQSSILEESFKLSDSPFGEVTSNELALTLFNEDGLFNPANNKGKYYGLIKKGIKIEAFIKVDEVNDWDRFGVFYVTNWVANSGGISASVTAYDILYNVINGSVPSFPVYRNVNFNEFMKDYFEYFNITDIEVDASINWIIPYAYTSVYSSNKEFLSDLMIGALADCFCNHDGKIVIKSKSSNRDLRATLTDDDQIISMSIKQTIDTDYDSVNVTCNVGQESSEQALLSISDMSVSIGNNASGKLVLNSQPALSIKSIKTEGNNAVTVRSFNASANEFECILRSTTVTNTSLDVFGTVLEIVSSNIGKLGDAPLNIDSKYIQDLSKANEILKYAEDYVKASVPTLEVTVRGNPNLQLGDKIVIESDFYKISYTGIIVKAEYKYIGNLSSVLTLIDASALKEV
;
A
#
# COMPACT_ATOMS: atom_id res chain seq x y z
N MET A 1 37.87 15.34 -7.32
CA MET A 1 36.76 15.57 -6.36
C MET A 1 35.60 14.70 -6.86
N ASN A 2 35.23 13.68 -6.13
CA ASN A 2 34.00 12.93 -6.49
C ASN A 2 32.82 13.77 -6.01
N ILE A 3 32.12 14.40 -6.93
CA ILE A 3 30.87 15.11 -6.66
C ILE A 3 29.85 14.05 -6.29
N SER A 4 29.08 14.25 -5.21
CA SER A 4 28.02 13.30 -4.83
C SER A 4 26.89 13.29 -5.86
N THR A 5 26.17 12.19 -5.99
CA THR A 5 25.03 12.09 -6.91
C THR A 5 23.97 13.16 -6.61
N ASP A 6 23.77 13.48 -5.32
CA ASP A 6 22.84 14.55 -4.90
C ASP A 6 23.30 15.94 -5.38
N GLU A 7 24.60 16.25 -5.29
CA GLU A 7 25.13 17.50 -5.81
C GLU A 7 24.98 17.60 -7.34
N MET A 8 25.12 16.48 -8.05
CA MET A 8 24.87 16.44 -9.50
C MET A 8 23.42 16.72 -9.85
N TYR A 9 22.47 16.11 -9.12
CA TYR A 9 21.05 16.36 -9.34
C TYR A 9 20.63 17.78 -8.96
N ASN A 10 21.35 18.44 -8.11
CA ASN A 10 21.09 19.81 -7.67
C ASN A 10 21.84 20.88 -8.48
N SER A 11 22.68 20.50 -9.45
CA SER A 11 23.47 21.44 -10.25
C SER A 11 22.61 22.33 -11.17
N HIS A 12 23.00 23.59 -11.36
CA HIS A 12 22.34 24.53 -12.27
C HIS A 12 22.31 24.09 -13.72
N SER A 13 23.41 23.51 -14.17
CA SER A 13 23.58 23.02 -15.55
C SER A 13 23.70 21.51 -15.53
N ARG A 14 22.62 20.82 -15.87
CA ARG A 14 22.59 19.36 -15.89
C ARG A 14 21.76 18.87 -17.07
N PHE A 15 22.20 17.77 -17.64
CA PHE A 15 21.39 16.99 -18.58
C PHE A 15 20.86 15.76 -17.86
N ILE A 16 19.54 15.58 -17.89
CA ILE A 16 18.87 14.43 -17.30
C ILE A 16 18.48 13.50 -18.43
N HIS A 17 18.96 12.26 -18.35
CA HIS A 17 18.59 11.18 -19.24
C HIS A 17 17.57 10.28 -18.52
N LYS A 18 16.54 9.88 -19.23
CA LYS A 18 15.53 8.94 -18.72
C LYS A 18 15.34 7.82 -19.71
N LYS A 19 15.22 6.59 -19.20
CA LYS A 19 14.90 5.44 -20.00
C LYS A 19 13.88 4.57 -19.30
N PHE A 20 13.13 3.83 -20.09
CA PHE A 20 12.23 2.80 -19.63
C PHE A 20 12.59 1.49 -20.29
N ILE A 21 12.60 0.39 -19.55
CA ILE A 21 12.72 -0.96 -20.07
C ILE A 21 11.35 -1.61 -19.98
N ILE A 22 10.73 -1.87 -21.14
CA ILE A 22 9.43 -2.52 -21.24
C ILE A 22 9.66 -4.00 -21.49
N HIS A 23 9.17 -4.86 -20.60
CA HIS A 23 9.32 -6.31 -20.68
C HIS A 23 8.05 -6.94 -21.25
N PHE A 24 7.94 -7.04 -22.57
CA PHE A 24 6.79 -7.66 -23.24
C PHE A 24 6.67 -9.16 -22.94
N SER A 25 7.82 -9.84 -22.77
CA SER A 25 7.94 -11.23 -22.34
C SER A 25 9.31 -11.47 -21.69
N ALA A 26 9.57 -12.68 -21.23
CA ALA A 26 10.90 -13.06 -20.70
C ALA A 26 12.05 -12.92 -21.73
N SER A 27 11.74 -12.99 -23.03
CA SER A 27 12.73 -12.93 -24.12
C SER A 27 12.62 -11.65 -24.96
N GLU A 28 11.57 -10.84 -24.78
CA GLU A 28 11.34 -9.65 -25.60
C GLU A 28 11.24 -8.42 -24.72
N THR A 29 12.25 -7.56 -24.81
CA THR A 29 12.33 -6.29 -24.10
C THR A 29 12.56 -5.14 -25.06
N LEU A 30 12.13 -3.94 -24.69
CA LEU A 30 12.39 -2.71 -25.41
C LEU A 30 12.92 -1.66 -24.47
N GLU A 31 14.04 -1.07 -24.79
CA GLU A 31 14.52 0.15 -24.16
C GLU A 31 13.92 1.36 -24.88
N VAL A 32 13.31 2.26 -24.13
CA VAL A 32 12.66 3.47 -24.63
C VAL A 32 13.37 4.68 -24.04
N THR A 33 13.91 5.53 -24.90
CA THR A 33 14.60 6.77 -24.55
C THR A 33 13.98 7.94 -25.31
N LYS A 34 14.39 9.17 -24.95
CA LYS A 34 13.93 10.38 -25.67
C LYS A 34 14.37 10.38 -27.14
N SER A 35 15.50 9.77 -27.46
CA SER A 35 15.98 9.67 -28.86
C SER A 35 15.16 8.68 -29.70
N ASP A 36 14.46 7.74 -29.08
CA ASP A 36 13.76 6.70 -29.81
C ASP A 36 12.23 6.90 -29.76
N TYR A 37 11.58 6.56 -28.66
CA TYR A 37 10.10 6.53 -28.61
C TYR A 37 9.51 7.39 -27.52
N LEU A 38 10.30 7.86 -26.55
CA LEU A 38 9.77 8.57 -25.39
C LEU A 38 9.41 10.02 -25.75
N VAL A 39 8.12 10.36 -25.66
CA VAL A 39 7.63 11.73 -25.80
C VAL A 39 7.67 12.42 -24.44
N GLN A 40 6.98 11.85 -23.46
CA GLN A 40 6.91 12.37 -22.10
C GLN A 40 6.59 11.26 -21.10
N SER A 41 6.89 11.54 -19.84
CA SER A 41 6.47 10.67 -18.74
C SER A 41 6.17 11.46 -17.47
N SER A 42 5.27 10.95 -16.64
CA SER A 42 5.11 11.38 -15.25
C SER A 42 5.07 10.17 -14.32
N ILE A 43 5.64 10.33 -13.14
CA ILE A 43 5.53 9.38 -12.02
C ILE A 43 4.91 10.15 -10.86
N LEU A 44 3.79 9.63 -10.36
CA LEU A 44 3.12 10.14 -9.17
C LEU A 44 3.32 9.15 -8.03
N GLU A 45 3.88 9.64 -6.95
CA GLU A 45 4.07 8.92 -5.69
C GLU A 45 3.28 9.64 -4.59
N GLU A 46 2.54 8.88 -3.81
CA GLU A 46 1.69 9.45 -2.75
C GLU A 46 1.62 8.45 -1.59
N SER A 47 1.90 8.90 -0.36
CA SER A 47 1.81 8.04 0.82
C SER A 47 0.44 8.12 1.49
N PHE A 48 -0.28 9.25 1.35
CA PHE A 48 -1.67 9.41 1.76
C PHE A 48 -2.32 10.62 1.06
N LYS A 49 -3.65 10.67 1.02
CA LYS A 49 -4.39 11.82 0.52
C LYS A 49 -4.65 12.82 1.63
N LEU A 50 -4.26 14.05 1.39
CA LEU A 50 -4.41 15.16 2.36
C LEU A 50 -5.87 15.53 2.67
N SER A 51 -6.83 15.05 1.85
CA SER A 51 -8.26 15.39 1.97
C SER A 51 -9.02 14.59 3.01
N ASP A 52 -8.48 13.43 3.45
CA ASP A 52 -9.24 12.50 4.28
C ASP A 52 -8.64 12.43 5.70
N SER A 53 -8.09 11.31 6.10
CA SER A 53 -7.40 11.15 7.37
C SER A 53 -5.89 11.21 7.15
N PRO A 54 -5.11 11.88 8.01
CA PRO A 54 -3.64 11.85 7.94
C PRO A 54 -3.06 10.48 8.32
N PHE A 55 -3.92 9.50 8.59
CA PHE A 55 -3.55 8.20 9.10
C PHE A 55 -4.03 7.07 8.18
N GLY A 56 -3.15 6.11 7.95
CA GLY A 56 -3.48 4.79 7.44
C GLY A 56 -3.86 4.69 5.97
N GLU A 57 -3.78 5.74 5.15
CA GLU A 57 -4.06 5.54 3.73
C GLU A 57 -2.91 4.79 3.05
N VAL A 58 -3.27 3.81 2.23
CA VAL A 58 -2.34 3.04 1.41
C VAL A 58 -2.65 3.30 -0.06
N THR A 59 -1.65 3.80 -0.78
CA THR A 59 -1.75 4.16 -2.20
C THR A 59 -0.67 3.45 -3.00
N SER A 60 -0.86 3.34 -4.30
CA SER A 60 0.14 2.84 -5.24
C SER A 60 0.67 3.97 -6.11
N ASN A 61 1.96 3.92 -6.43
CA ASN A 61 2.57 4.86 -7.35
C ASN A 61 2.10 4.62 -8.79
N GLU A 62 1.92 5.70 -9.54
CA GLU A 62 1.44 5.67 -10.92
C GLU A 62 2.52 6.15 -11.89
N LEU A 63 2.70 5.41 -12.99
CA LEU A 63 3.49 5.81 -14.13
C LEU A 63 2.55 6.10 -15.32
N ALA A 64 2.65 7.29 -15.89
CA ALA A 64 2.07 7.61 -17.17
C ALA A 64 3.19 7.85 -18.21
N LEU A 65 3.10 7.13 -19.36
CA LEU A 65 4.01 7.27 -20.50
C LEU A 65 3.25 7.70 -21.75
N THR A 66 3.85 8.59 -22.52
CA THR A 66 3.45 8.83 -23.91
C THR A 66 4.58 8.40 -24.82
N LEU A 67 4.30 7.49 -25.72
CA LEU A 67 5.24 6.93 -26.70
C LEU A 67 4.90 7.42 -28.09
N PHE A 68 5.93 7.72 -28.89
CA PHE A 68 5.79 7.99 -30.30
C PHE A 68 5.44 6.70 -31.06
N ASN A 69 4.43 6.73 -31.93
CA ASN A 69 3.83 5.54 -32.53
C ASN A 69 3.45 5.74 -34.03
N GLU A 70 4.20 6.52 -34.77
CA GLU A 70 3.88 6.82 -36.17
C GLU A 70 3.84 5.55 -37.06
N ASP A 71 4.69 4.59 -36.77
CA ASP A 71 4.75 3.29 -37.49
C ASP A 71 3.71 2.26 -36.97
N GLY A 72 2.91 2.62 -35.98
CA GLY A 72 1.92 1.73 -35.37
C GLY A 72 2.51 0.59 -34.53
N LEU A 73 3.78 0.68 -34.16
CA LEU A 73 4.50 -0.34 -33.37
C LEU A 73 3.81 -0.66 -32.03
N PHE A 74 3.28 0.37 -31.40
CA PHE A 74 2.61 0.29 -30.10
C PHE A 74 1.08 0.19 -30.19
N ASN A 75 0.55 -0.15 -31.37
CA ASN A 75 -0.87 -0.39 -31.54
C ASN A 75 -1.21 -1.87 -31.24
N PRO A 76 -1.95 -2.19 -30.16
CA PRO A 76 -2.31 -3.57 -29.83
C PRO A 76 -3.08 -4.32 -30.92
N ALA A 77 -3.78 -3.59 -31.81
CA ALA A 77 -4.55 -4.14 -32.90
C ALA A 77 -3.74 -4.32 -34.21
N ASN A 78 -2.50 -3.84 -34.26
CA ASN A 78 -1.64 -3.98 -35.46
C ASN A 78 -1.11 -5.41 -35.58
N ASN A 79 -1.82 -6.26 -36.35
CA ASN A 79 -1.45 -7.66 -36.53
C ASN A 79 -0.15 -7.88 -37.36
N LYS A 80 0.42 -6.83 -37.91
CA LYS A 80 1.74 -6.85 -38.58
C LYS A 80 2.84 -6.24 -37.68
N GLY A 81 2.47 -5.66 -36.56
CA GLY A 81 3.40 -5.04 -35.63
C GLY A 81 4.21 -6.07 -34.84
N LYS A 82 5.47 -5.73 -34.57
CA LYS A 82 6.40 -6.58 -33.78
C LYS A 82 5.83 -7.04 -32.44
N TYR A 83 5.05 -6.18 -31.76
CA TYR A 83 4.52 -6.44 -30.41
C TYR A 83 3.06 -6.89 -30.42
N TYR A 84 2.52 -7.30 -31.58
CA TYR A 84 1.18 -7.84 -31.66
C TYR A 84 1.01 -9.07 -30.75
N GLY A 85 -0.06 -9.07 -29.95
CA GLY A 85 -0.33 -10.13 -28.96
C GLY A 85 0.56 -10.12 -27.72
N LEU A 86 1.59 -9.27 -27.69
CA LEU A 86 2.47 -9.09 -26.53
C LEU A 86 2.03 -7.91 -25.65
N ILE A 87 1.39 -6.89 -26.25
CA ILE A 87 0.86 -5.73 -25.49
C ILE A 87 -0.37 -6.18 -24.70
N LYS A 88 -0.23 -6.27 -23.37
CA LYS A 88 -1.28 -6.76 -22.46
C LYS A 88 -1.11 -6.16 -21.07
N LYS A 89 -2.16 -6.28 -20.25
CA LYS A 89 -2.11 -5.93 -18.82
C LYS A 89 -1.03 -6.77 -18.10
N GLY A 90 -0.33 -6.15 -17.16
CA GLY A 90 0.69 -6.79 -16.33
C GLY A 90 2.10 -6.79 -16.92
N ILE A 91 2.33 -6.18 -18.10
CA ILE A 91 3.68 -5.92 -18.61
C ILE A 91 4.47 -5.12 -17.58
N LYS A 92 5.67 -5.59 -17.23
CA LYS A 92 6.59 -4.89 -16.34
C LYS A 92 7.29 -3.76 -17.08
N ILE A 93 7.38 -2.60 -16.46
CA ILE A 93 8.15 -1.43 -16.91
C ILE A 93 9.09 -1.02 -15.79
N GLU A 94 10.38 -0.96 -16.08
CA GLU A 94 11.40 -0.42 -15.17
C GLU A 94 11.79 0.98 -15.65
N ALA A 95 11.69 1.96 -14.76
CA ALA A 95 12.12 3.33 -15.02
C ALA A 95 13.53 3.55 -14.48
N PHE A 96 14.35 4.23 -15.28
CA PHE A 96 15.71 4.60 -14.90
C PHE A 96 15.98 6.06 -15.24
N ILE A 97 16.87 6.66 -14.47
CA ILE A 97 17.31 8.04 -14.65
C ILE A 97 18.81 8.14 -14.45
N LYS A 98 19.46 9.08 -15.10
CA LYS A 98 20.82 9.49 -14.79
C LYS A 98 21.03 10.96 -15.11
N VAL A 99 21.98 11.57 -14.44
CA VAL A 99 22.45 12.94 -14.70
C VAL A 99 23.79 12.85 -15.43
N ASP A 100 23.86 13.48 -16.60
CA ASP A 100 25.02 13.48 -17.48
C ASP A 100 25.59 12.06 -17.80
N GLU A 101 26.77 11.97 -18.43
CA GLU A 101 27.41 10.70 -18.76
C GLU A 101 28.31 10.14 -17.65
N VAL A 102 28.33 10.81 -16.49
CA VAL A 102 29.33 10.58 -15.44
C VAL A 102 28.89 9.51 -14.43
N ASN A 103 27.60 9.28 -14.25
CA ASN A 103 27.08 8.28 -13.32
C ASN A 103 26.35 7.13 -14.00
N ASP A 104 26.18 6.05 -13.27
CA ASP A 104 25.37 4.92 -13.67
C ASP A 104 23.88 5.29 -13.71
N TRP A 105 23.06 4.40 -14.27
CA TRP A 105 21.62 4.52 -14.29
C TRP A 105 21.05 4.19 -12.91
N ASP A 106 20.46 5.16 -12.26
CA ASP A 106 19.71 4.96 -11.03
C ASP A 106 18.31 4.45 -11.35
N ARG A 107 17.81 3.45 -10.61
CA ARG A 107 16.44 2.98 -10.75
C ARG A 107 15.49 4.04 -10.20
N PHE A 108 14.38 4.25 -10.92
CA PHE A 108 13.39 5.29 -10.62
C PHE A 108 11.95 4.76 -10.59
N GLY A 109 11.80 3.48 -10.36
CA GLY A 109 10.53 2.80 -10.18
C GLY A 109 10.39 1.52 -10.99
N VAL A 110 9.48 0.67 -10.50
CA VAL A 110 9.05 -0.57 -11.16
C VAL A 110 7.54 -0.59 -11.21
N PHE A 111 6.98 -0.71 -12.41
CA PHE A 111 5.55 -0.57 -12.65
C PHE A 111 5.01 -1.72 -13.49
N TYR A 112 3.70 -1.95 -13.40
CA TYR A 112 2.99 -2.99 -14.15
C TYR A 112 1.81 -2.36 -14.90
N VAL A 113 1.77 -2.56 -16.22
CA VAL A 113 0.79 -1.95 -17.11
C VAL A 113 -0.64 -2.35 -16.72
N THR A 114 -1.50 -1.35 -16.58
CA THR A 114 -2.94 -1.54 -16.38
C THR A 114 -3.73 -1.12 -17.61
N ASN A 115 -3.24 -0.09 -18.32
CA ASN A 115 -3.90 0.42 -19.51
C ASN A 115 -2.87 0.78 -20.59
N TRP A 116 -3.22 0.48 -21.86
CA TRP A 116 -2.40 0.79 -23.02
C TRP A 116 -3.32 1.19 -24.18
N VAL A 117 -3.19 2.41 -24.64
CA VAL A 117 -4.07 2.99 -25.67
C VAL A 117 -3.23 3.54 -26.83
N ALA A 118 -3.47 3.03 -28.03
CA ALA A 118 -3.01 3.73 -29.25
C ALA A 118 -4.00 4.85 -29.55
N ASN A 119 -3.52 6.10 -29.56
CA ASN A 119 -4.38 7.28 -29.71
C ASN A 119 -4.92 7.42 -31.14
N SER A 120 -6.12 7.97 -31.26
CA SER A 120 -6.72 8.30 -32.54
C SER A 120 -5.86 9.37 -33.24
N GLY A 121 -5.49 9.14 -34.49
CA GLY A 121 -4.51 9.96 -35.22
C GLY A 121 -3.15 9.26 -35.35
N GLY A 122 -2.94 8.16 -34.62
CA GLY A 122 -1.90 7.15 -34.87
C GLY A 122 -0.49 7.48 -34.44
N ILE A 123 -0.19 8.73 -34.11
CA ILE A 123 1.19 9.17 -33.85
C ILE A 123 1.68 8.96 -32.42
N SER A 124 0.80 8.57 -31.50
CA SER A 124 1.19 8.31 -30.11
C SER A 124 0.44 7.14 -29.49
N ALA A 125 1.05 6.53 -28.48
CA ALA A 125 0.42 5.59 -27.58
C ALA A 125 0.59 6.07 -26.13
N SER A 126 -0.47 5.91 -25.34
CA SER A 126 -0.48 6.25 -23.91
C SER A 126 -0.48 4.97 -23.08
N VAL A 127 0.38 4.90 -22.08
CA VAL A 127 0.53 3.77 -21.16
C VAL A 127 0.33 4.25 -19.75
N THR A 128 -0.55 3.58 -19.00
CA THR A 128 -0.69 3.76 -17.56
C THR A 128 -0.27 2.47 -16.87
N ALA A 129 0.59 2.60 -15.88
CA ALA A 129 1.09 1.49 -15.10
C ALA A 129 1.19 1.88 -13.62
N TYR A 130 1.08 0.90 -12.74
CA TYR A 130 1.16 1.09 -11.30
C TYR A 130 2.23 0.18 -10.71
N ASP A 131 2.73 0.51 -9.54
CA ASP A 131 3.65 -0.34 -8.79
C ASP A 131 3.00 -1.66 -8.33
N ILE A 132 3.79 -2.52 -7.66
CA ILE A 132 3.31 -3.84 -7.22
C ILE A 132 2.21 -3.74 -6.17
N LEU A 133 2.17 -2.67 -5.37
CA LEU A 133 1.17 -2.47 -4.33
C LEU A 133 -0.25 -2.34 -4.90
N TYR A 134 -0.39 -1.81 -6.13
CA TYR A 134 -1.66 -1.79 -6.85
C TYR A 134 -2.26 -3.20 -6.99
N ASN A 135 -1.44 -4.21 -7.30
CA ASN A 135 -1.92 -5.58 -7.43
C ASN A 135 -2.36 -6.17 -6.08
N VAL A 136 -1.70 -5.79 -4.98
CA VAL A 136 -2.11 -6.17 -3.63
C VAL A 136 -3.44 -5.52 -3.27
N ILE A 137 -3.54 -4.20 -3.41
CA ILE A 137 -4.74 -3.42 -3.04
C ILE A 137 -5.99 -3.92 -3.79
N ASN A 138 -5.85 -4.29 -5.07
CA ASN A 138 -6.94 -4.76 -5.91
C ASN A 138 -7.07 -6.29 -5.99
N GLY A 139 -6.24 -7.01 -5.26
CA GLY A 139 -6.32 -8.47 -5.15
C GLY A 139 -7.42 -8.95 -4.21
N SER A 140 -7.63 -10.26 -4.19
CA SER A 140 -8.52 -10.88 -3.21
C SER A 140 -7.91 -10.81 -1.81
N VAL A 141 -8.73 -10.53 -0.80
CA VAL A 141 -8.30 -10.56 0.59
C VAL A 141 -7.94 -12.00 0.97
N PRO A 142 -6.72 -12.25 1.49
CA PRO A 142 -6.34 -13.59 1.89
C PRO A 142 -7.14 -14.06 3.10
N SER A 143 -7.46 -15.35 3.13
CA SER A 143 -8.18 -15.97 4.25
C SER A 143 -7.18 -16.64 5.19
N PHE A 144 -6.70 -15.90 6.17
CA PHE A 144 -5.79 -16.42 7.20
C PHE A 144 -6.54 -16.90 8.45
N PRO A 145 -5.95 -17.83 9.23
CA PRO A 145 -6.40 -18.06 10.60
C PRO A 145 -6.19 -16.77 11.42
N VAL A 146 -6.84 -16.67 12.57
CA VAL A 146 -6.53 -15.59 13.51
C VAL A 146 -5.20 -15.86 14.20
N TYR A 147 -4.22 -15.02 13.95
CA TYR A 147 -2.94 -15.03 14.66
C TYR A 147 -3.14 -14.40 16.05
N ARG A 148 -2.46 -14.95 17.07
CA ARG A 148 -2.50 -14.42 18.44
C ARG A 148 -1.12 -13.95 18.86
N ASN A 149 -1.02 -12.74 19.38
CA ASN A 149 0.24 -12.14 19.86
C ASN A 149 1.36 -12.24 18.82
N VAL A 150 1.07 -11.89 17.58
CA VAL A 150 2.02 -11.96 16.48
C VAL A 150 2.81 -10.66 16.36
N ASN A 151 4.10 -10.77 16.07
CA ASN A 151 4.91 -9.61 15.75
C ASN A 151 4.45 -8.99 14.42
N PHE A 152 4.29 -7.67 14.39
CA PHE A 152 3.85 -6.93 13.20
C PHE A 152 4.68 -7.27 11.96
N ASN A 153 6.02 -7.31 12.09
CA ASN A 153 6.91 -7.57 10.97
C ASN A 153 6.76 -9.00 10.42
N GLU A 154 6.54 -9.97 11.30
CA GLU A 154 6.29 -11.37 10.90
C GLU A 154 4.96 -11.48 10.16
N PHE A 155 3.90 -10.88 10.70
CA PHE A 155 2.59 -10.88 10.07
C PHE A 155 2.60 -10.19 8.70
N MET A 156 3.31 -9.07 8.55
CA MET A 156 3.45 -8.38 7.26
C MET A 156 4.19 -9.23 6.22
N LYS A 157 5.21 -9.99 6.64
CA LYS A 157 5.90 -10.92 5.74
C LYS A 157 4.95 -12.01 5.25
N ASP A 158 4.23 -12.67 6.15
CA ASP A 158 3.25 -13.71 5.80
C ASP A 158 2.18 -13.15 4.86
N TYR A 159 1.69 -11.93 5.15
CA TYR A 159 0.68 -11.27 4.34
C TYR A 159 1.16 -11.00 2.91
N PHE A 160 2.36 -10.43 2.72
CA PHE A 160 2.87 -10.13 1.39
C PHE A 160 3.36 -11.39 0.65
N GLU A 161 3.81 -12.41 1.36
CA GLU A 161 4.17 -13.70 0.77
C GLU A 161 2.98 -14.37 0.06
N TYR A 162 1.76 -14.19 0.56
CA TYR A 162 0.54 -14.65 -0.12
C TYR A 162 0.43 -14.09 -1.56
N PHE A 163 0.92 -12.87 -1.79
CA PHE A 163 0.97 -12.23 -3.11
C PHE A 163 2.28 -12.52 -3.87
N ASN A 164 3.11 -13.47 -3.40
CA ASN A 164 4.44 -13.78 -3.91
C ASN A 164 5.41 -12.59 -3.83
N ILE A 165 5.25 -11.72 -2.84
CA ILE A 165 6.13 -10.58 -2.56
C ILE A 165 6.92 -10.92 -1.30
N THR A 166 8.21 -11.23 -1.46
CA THR A 166 9.09 -11.65 -0.36
C THR A 166 10.09 -10.58 0.07
N ASP A 167 10.32 -9.57 -0.78
CA ASP A 167 11.27 -8.48 -0.52
C ASP A 167 10.50 -7.23 -0.07
N ILE A 168 10.26 -7.12 1.23
CA ILE A 168 9.65 -5.97 1.88
C ILE A 168 10.61 -5.36 2.88
N GLU A 169 10.54 -4.06 3.08
CA GLU A 169 11.32 -3.32 4.06
C GLU A 169 10.38 -2.77 5.13
N VAL A 170 10.57 -3.20 6.36
CA VAL A 170 9.79 -2.72 7.51
C VAL A 170 10.71 -1.98 8.47
N ASP A 171 10.33 -0.76 8.83
CA ASP A 171 11.08 0.08 9.76
C ASP A 171 11.26 -0.64 11.11
N ALA A 172 12.52 -0.78 11.53
CA ALA A 172 12.87 -1.49 12.75
C ALA A 172 12.33 -0.84 14.04
N SER A 173 11.93 0.44 13.98
CA SER A 173 11.30 1.14 15.11
C SER A 173 9.87 0.66 15.37
N ILE A 174 9.21 0.00 14.40
CA ILE A 174 7.88 -0.58 14.57
C ILE A 174 8.00 -1.91 15.34
N ASN A 175 8.08 -1.81 16.65
CA ASN A 175 8.13 -2.96 17.55
C ASN A 175 6.77 -3.18 18.22
N TRP A 176 5.82 -3.72 17.45
CA TRP A 176 4.45 -3.90 17.91
C TRP A 176 4.05 -5.38 17.86
N ILE A 177 3.48 -5.86 18.95
CA ILE A 177 2.83 -7.18 19.03
C ILE A 177 1.32 -6.98 18.87
N ILE A 178 0.77 -7.55 17.82
CA ILE A 178 -0.66 -7.50 17.54
C ILE A 178 -1.35 -8.57 18.37
N PRO A 179 -2.30 -8.23 19.27
CA PRO A 179 -3.00 -9.24 20.06
C PRO A 179 -3.75 -10.25 19.21
N TYR A 180 -4.50 -9.77 18.20
CA TYR A 180 -5.21 -10.61 17.24
C TYR A 180 -5.07 -10.03 15.83
N ALA A 181 -4.40 -10.76 14.93
CA ALA A 181 -4.28 -10.36 13.53
C ALA A 181 -5.13 -11.26 12.64
N TYR A 182 -5.96 -10.67 11.79
CA TYR A 182 -6.91 -11.36 10.91
C TYR A 182 -7.33 -10.49 9.73
N THR A 183 -7.68 -11.12 8.63
CA THR A 183 -8.07 -10.44 7.39
C THR A 183 -9.56 -10.62 7.06
N SER A 184 -10.22 -11.56 7.68
CA SER A 184 -11.52 -12.12 7.28
C SER A 184 -12.71 -11.17 7.29
N VAL A 185 -12.62 -10.04 7.99
CA VAL A 185 -13.71 -9.06 8.13
C VAL A 185 -13.61 -7.90 7.16
N TYR A 186 -12.57 -7.87 6.34
CA TYR A 186 -12.32 -6.78 5.41
C TYR A 186 -12.87 -7.09 4.03
N SER A 187 -13.46 -6.08 3.39
CA SER A 187 -13.99 -6.16 2.03
C SER A 187 -12.90 -6.01 0.98
N SER A 188 -11.78 -5.39 1.33
CA SER A 188 -10.65 -5.14 0.44
C SER A 188 -9.32 -5.13 1.17
N ASN A 189 -8.25 -5.43 0.45
CA ASN A 189 -6.89 -5.31 0.98
C ASN A 189 -6.51 -3.86 1.29
N LYS A 190 -7.08 -2.90 0.56
CA LYS A 190 -6.87 -1.48 0.86
C LYS A 190 -7.37 -1.13 2.25
N GLU A 191 -8.61 -1.51 2.57
CA GLU A 191 -9.22 -1.30 3.89
C GLU A 191 -8.41 -1.99 4.99
N PHE A 192 -8.03 -3.26 4.77
CA PHE A 192 -7.22 -4.02 5.71
C PHE A 192 -5.87 -3.34 5.99
N LEU A 193 -5.11 -3.02 4.93
CA LEU A 193 -3.80 -2.38 5.08
C LEU A 193 -3.91 -1.00 5.72
N SER A 194 -4.93 -0.21 5.36
CA SER A 194 -5.18 1.10 5.97
C SER A 194 -5.40 1.00 7.48
N ASP A 195 -6.25 0.09 7.90
CA ASP A 195 -6.51 -0.18 9.32
C ASP A 195 -5.24 -0.60 10.06
N LEU A 196 -4.47 -1.50 9.45
CA LEU A 196 -3.23 -2.00 10.04
C LEU A 196 -2.17 -0.90 10.16
N MET A 197 -2.05 -0.03 9.13
CA MET A 197 -1.11 1.11 9.16
C MET A 197 -1.51 2.17 10.20
N ILE A 198 -2.82 2.38 10.45
CA ILE A 198 -3.29 3.20 11.58
C ILE A 198 -2.77 2.62 12.89
N GLY A 199 -2.98 1.32 13.13
CA GLY A 199 -2.52 0.64 14.34
C GLY A 199 -0.99 0.69 14.52
N ALA A 200 -0.24 0.60 13.43
CA ALA A 200 1.21 0.66 13.44
C ALA A 200 1.78 2.09 13.52
N LEU A 201 0.97 3.14 13.33
CA LEU A 201 1.42 4.51 13.07
C LEU A 201 2.48 4.56 11.95
N ALA A 202 2.16 3.98 10.81
CA ALA A 202 3.09 3.81 9.70
C ALA A 202 2.47 4.23 8.35
N ASP A 203 3.33 4.45 7.38
CA ASP A 203 3.01 4.58 5.96
C ASP A 203 3.46 3.33 5.21
N CYS A 204 2.69 2.91 4.19
CA CYS A 204 3.01 1.78 3.32
C CYS A 204 3.00 2.26 1.87
N PHE A 205 4.13 2.15 1.20
CA PHE A 205 4.33 2.59 -0.19
C PHE A 205 5.42 1.77 -0.89
N CYS A 206 5.57 1.92 -2.21
CA CYS A 206 6.70 1.36 -2.95
C CYS A 206 7.82 2.39 -3.12
N ASN A 207 9.07 1.98 -2.91
CA ASN A 207 10.24 2.80 -3.20
C ASN A 207 10.65 2.68 -4.69
N HIS A 208 11.69 3.44 -5.09
CA HIS A 208 12.19 3.44 -6.47
C HIS A 208 12.76 2.09 -6.92
N ASP A 209 13.17 1.22 -6.01
CA ASP A 209 13.60 -0.15 -6.33
C ASP A 209 12.44 -1.11 -6.61
N GLY A 210 11.20 -0.65 -6.39
CA GLY A 210 9.99 -1.44 -6.53
C GLY A 210 9.71 -2.35 -5.33
N LYS A 211 10.34 -2.09 -4.18
CA LYS A 211 10.10 -2.78 -2.91
C LYS A 211 8.97 -2.09 -2.15
N ILE A 212 8.18 -2.88 -1.45
CA ILE A 212 7.21 -2.35 -0.49
C ILE A 212 7.97 -1.93 0.78
N VAL A 213 7.76 -0.68 1.17
CA VAL A 213 8.34 -0.08 2.38
C VAL A 213 7.23 0.25 3.36
N ILE A 214 7.40 -0.16 4.61
CA ILE A 214 6.55 0.23 5.72
C ILE A 214 7.39 1.08 6.66
N LYS A 215 7.10 2.38 6.73
CA LYS A 215 7.90 3.38 7.42
C LYS A 215 7.12 4.01 8.56
N SER A 216 7.71 4.03 9.75
CA SER A 216 7.09 4.70 10.91
C SER A 216 6.83 6.18 10.63
N LYS A 217 5.74 6.71 11.16
CA LYS A 217 5.40 8.15 11.10
C LYS A 217 6.23 9.00 12.07
N SER A 218 7.14 8.40 12.83
CA SER A 218 8.03 9.13 13.74
C SER A 218 8.79 10.27 13.04
N SER A 219 8.87 11.41 13.67
CA SER A 219 9.66 12.55 13.18
C SER A 219 11.16 12.35 13.29
N ASN A 220 11.60 11.30 13.99
CA ASN A 220 13.01 10.97 14.17
C ASN A 220 13.62 10.35 12.91
N ARG A 221 13.56 11.09 11.80
CA ARG A 221 14.15 10.71 10.52
C ARG A 221 15.36 11.61 10.24
N ASP A 222 16.41 11.03 9.70
CA ASP A 222 17.58 11.79 9.27
C ASP A 222 17.21 12.80 8.19
N LEU A 223 17.86 13.97 8.25
CA LEU A 223 17.70 14.99 7.22
C LEU A 223 18.32 14.49 5.91
N ARG A 224 17.50 14.37 4.87
CA ARG A 224 17.91 13.87 3.57
C ARG A 224 18.50 14.96 2.67
N ALA A 225 17.90 16.15 2.67
CA ALA A 225 18.33 17.26 1.84
C ALA A 225 17.86 18.61 2.40
N THR A 226 18.57 19.68 2.03
CA THR A 226 18.12 21.08 2.15
C THR A 226 17.96 21.62 0.74
N LEU A 227 16.79 22.18 0.41
CA LEU A 227 16.49 22.79 -0.88
C LEU A 227 16.41 24.31 -0.70
N THR A 228 17.06 25.05 -1.58
CA THR A 228 17.20 26.51 -1.49
C THR A 228 16.70 27.20 -2.77
N ASP A 229 16.52 28.54 -2.69
CA ASP A 229 16.13 29.36 -3.85
C ASP A 229 17.18 29.35 -4.95
N ASP A 230 18.45 29.20 -4.60
CA ASP A 230 19.54 29.41 -5.55
C ASP A 230 19.55 28.39 -6.68
N ASP A 231 19.20 27.12 -6.39
CA ASP A 231 19.43 26.05 -7.34
C ASP A 231 18.20 25.15 -7.62
N GLN A 232 17.28 25.01 -6.67
CA GLN A 232 16.30 23.91 -6.72
C GLN A 232 14.85 24.37 -6.76
N ILE A 233 14.50 25.44 -6.04
CA ILE A 233 13.12 25.89 -5.91
C ILE A 233 12.71 26.70 -7.13
N ILE A 234 11.67 26.26 -7.83
CA ILE A 234 11.08 26.98 -8.98
C ILE A 234 9.89 27.81 -8.52
N SER A 235 9.02 27.25 -7.70
CA SER A 235 7.86 27.93 -7.13
C SER A 235 7.40 27.24 -5.87
N MET A 236 6.63 27.94 -5.05
CA MET A 236 6.15 27.44 -3.77
C MET A 236 4.73 27.92 -3.50
N SER A 237 3.91 27.07 -2.91
CA SER A 237 2.64 27.47 -2.33
C SER A 237 2.46 26.86 -0.95
N ILE A 238 2.03 27.69 0.00
CA ILE A 238 1.70 27.25 1.36
C ILE A 238 0.19 27.18 1.44
N LYS A 239 -0.31 25.97 1.72
CA LYS A 239 -1.76 25.75 1.87
C LYS A 239 -2.05 25.48 3.33
N GLN A 240 -2.85 26.34 3.93
CA GLN A 240 -3.50 26.04 5.20
C GLN A 240 -4.92 25.59 4.87
N THR A 241 -5.21 24.31 5.08
CA THR A 241 -6.54 23.78 4.80
C THR A 241 -7.44 24.08 5.98
N ILE A 242 -8.32 25.06 5.83
CA ILE A 242 -9.29 25.48 6.87
C ILE A 242 -10.34 24.39 7.10
N ASP A 243 -10.60 23.53 6.10
CA ASP A 243 -11.65 22.50 6.15
C ASP A 243 -11.31 21.27 7.04
N THR A 244 -10.13 21.23 7.66
CA THR A 244 -9.68 20.15 8.55
C THR A 244 -9.30 20.66 9.93
N ASP A 245 -9.92 21.74 10.41
CA ASP A 245 -9.73 22.23 11.77
C ASP A 245 -10.43 21.31 12.77
N TYR A 246 -9.71 20.25 13.15
CA TYR A 246 -10.13 19.41 14.27
C TYR A 246 -9.87 20.14 15.59
N ASP A 247 -10.85 20.12 16.49
CA ASP A 247 -10.75 20.73 17.83
C ASP A 247 -10.38 19.71 18.92
N SER A 248 -10.47 18.44 18.59
CA SER A 248 -10.29 17.34 19.52
C SER A 248 -9.96 16.03 18.80
N VAL A 249 -9.56 15.02 19.55
CA VAL A 249 -9.26 13.68 19.04
C VAL A 249 -10.04 12.65 19.83
N ASN A 250 -10.62 11.69 19.12
CA ASN A 250 -11.30 10.54 19.68
C ASN A 250 -10.75 9.26 19.03
N VAL A 251 -10.28 8.31 19.84
CA VAL A 251 -9.72 7.04 19.37
C VAL A 251 -10.58 5.90 19.88
N THR A 252 -11.01 5.01 18.99
CA THR A 252 -11.73 3.79 19.33
C THR A 252 -10.73 2.68 19.63
N CYS A 253 -10.78 2.15 20.86
CA CYS A 253 -10.02 0.97 21.28
C CYS A 253 -10.91 -0.27 21.16
N ASN A 254 -10.50 -1.25 20.34
CA ASN A 254 -11.25 -2.44 19.97
C ASN A 254 -10.65 -3.70 20.62
N VAL A 255 -10.87 -3.88 21.91
CA VAL A 255 -10.29 -5.00 22.67
C VAL A 255 -10.93 -6.31 22.27
N GLY A 256 -10.10 -7.24 21.79
CA GLY A 256 -10.53 -8.60 21.43
C GLY A 256 -10.60 -9.53 22.65
N GLN A 257 -11.63 -10.37 22.70
CA GLN A 257 -11.77 -11.45 23.67
C GLN A 257 -12.30 -12.72 23.02
N GLU A 258 -11.94 -13.88 23.58
CA GLU A 258 -12.46 -15.16 23.11
C GLU A 258 -13.87 -15.39 23.67
N SER A 259 -14.82 -15.71 22.79
CA SER A 259 -16.19 -16.06 23.19
C SER A 259 -16.26 -17.40 23.94
N SER A 260 -17.42 -17.69 24.54
CA SER A 260 -17.78 -19.06 24.87
C SER A 260 -17.93 -19.93 23.60
N GLU A 261 -17.87 -21.27 23.78
CA GLU A 261 -18.11 -22.18 22.66
C GLU A 261 -19.53 -22.02 22.09
N GLN A 262 -19.64 -21.89 20.77
CA GLN A 262 -20.90 -21.70 20.06
C GLN A 262 -20.87 -22.40 18.70
N ALA A 263 -22.03 -22.52 18.04
CA ALA A 263 -22.11 -23.02 16.68
C ALA A 263 -21.59 -21.96 15.71
N LEU A 264 -20.56 -22.32 14.95
CA LEU A 264 -19.95 -21.48 13.92
C LEU A 264 -20.57 -21.71 12.55
N LEU A 265 -21.06 -22.93 12.32
CA LEU A 265 -21.69 -23.36 11.08
C LEU A 265 -22.65 -24.50 11.38
N SER A 266 -23.84 -24.47 10.76
CA SER A 266 -24.79 -25.57 10.77
C SER A 266 -25.36 -25.75 9.36
N ILE A 267 -25.22 -26.95 8.80
CA ILE A 267 -25.76 -27.33 7.51
C ILE A 267 -26.67 -28.54 7.72
N SER A 268 -27.94 -28.42 7.37
CA SER A 268 -28.89 -29.51 7.36
C SER A 268 -28.97 -30.19 5.99
N ASP A 269 -29.36 -31.48 5.96
CA ASP A 269 -29.67 -32.26 4.77
C ASP A 269 -28.56 -32.31 3.70
N MET A 270 -27.31 -32.38 4.12
CA MET A 270 -26.19 -32.55 3.21
C MET A 270 -26.12 -34.00 2.70
N SER A 271 -26.21 -34.17 1.39
CA SER A 271 -26.11 -35.50 0.76
C SER A 271 -24.66 -35.94 0.60
N VAL A 272 -24.26 -37.06 1.15
CA VAL A 272 -22.93 -37.66 1.04
C VAL A 272 -22.98 -38.99 0.33
N SER A 273 -22.23 -39.13 -0.77
CA SER A 273 -22.14 -40.38 -1.56
C SER A 273 -21.04 -41.29 -1.03
N ILE A 274 -21.18 -42.62 -1.34
CA ILE A 274 -20.20 -43.63 -0.96
C ILE A 274 -18.83 -43.32 -1.61
N GLY A 275 -17.80 -43.28 -0.80
CA GLY A 275 -16.41 -43.16 -1.25
C GLY A 275 -16.01 -41.79 -1.81
N ASN A 276 -16.94 -40.86 -1.94
CA ASN A 276 -16.62 -39.51 -2.37
C ASN A 276 -16.18 -38.64 -1.18
N ASN A 277 -15.06 -37.98 -1.35
CA ASN A 277 -14.66 -36.89 -0.47
C ASN A 277 -15.52 -35.66 -0.87
N ALA A 278 -16.60 -35.40 -0.14
CA ALA A 278 -17.27 -34.11 -0.27
C ALA A 278 -16.37 -33.06 0.39
N SER A 279 -15.78 -32.20 -0.42
CA SER A 279 -15.03 -31.03 0.05
C SER A 279 -15.70 -29.78 -0.50
N GLY A 280 -15.73 -28.75 0.32
CA GLY A 280 -16.23 -27.43 -0.08
C GLY A 280 -15.79 -26.38 0.93
N LYS A 281 -15.56 -25.18 0.46
CA LYS A 281 -15.35 -24.03 1.36
C LYS A 281 -16.70 -23.54 1.85
N LEU A 282 -16.84 -23.50 3.15
CA LEU A 282 -18.04 -23.06 3.84
C LEU A 282 -17.70 -21.79 4.62
N VAL A 283 -18.59 -20.81 4.56
CA VAL A 283 -18.41 -19.54 5.27
C VAL A 283 -18.88 -19.73 6.71
N LEU A 284 -18.00 -19.43 7.65
CA LEU A 284 -18.34 -19.38 9.07
C LEU A 284 -19.12 -18.09 9.39
N ASN A 285 -19.51 -17.91 10.64
CA ASN A 285 -20.20 -16.71 11.10
C ASN A 285 -19.43 -15.42 10.74
N SER A 286 -20.09 -14.27 10.81
CA SER A 286 -19.50 -12.95 10.52
C SER A 286 -18.32 -12.55 11.41
N GLN A 287 -18.16 -13.19 12.56
CA GLN A 287 -17.04 -12.97 13.48
C GLN A 287 -15.89 -13.93 13.16
N PRO A 288 -14.62 -13.48 13.31
CA PRO A 288 -13.46 -14.34 13.07
C PRO A 288 -13.44 -15.55 14.02
N ALA A 289 -13.40 -16.76 13.46
CA ALA A 289 -13.25 -17.96 14.26
C ALA A 289 -11.84 -18.06 14.86
N LEU A 290 -11.76 -18.22 16.19
CA LEU A 290 -10.50 -18.37 16.91
C LEU A 290 -10.08 -19.83 17.03
N SER A 291 -11.03 -20.74 17.19
CA SER A 291 -10.72 -22.17 17.28
C SER A 291 -11.94 -23.01 16.88
N ILE A 292 -11.66 -24.14 16.26
CA ILE A 292 -12.64 -25.20 16.07
C ILE A 292 -12.48 -26.19 17.23
N LYS A 293 -13.54 -26.40 17.99
CA LYS A 293 -13.55 -27.29 19.17
C LYS A 293 -14.10 -28.66 18.84
N SER A 294 -15.20 -28.71 18.09
CA SER A 294 -15.82 -29.97 17.70
C SER A 294 -16.55 -29.85 16.36
N ILE A 295 -16.60 -30.98 15.65
CA ILE A 295 -17.36 -31.14 14.41
C ILE A 295 -18.29 -32.31 14.63
N LYS A 296 -19.60 -32.10 14.48
CA LYS A 296 -20.61 -33.15 14.65
C LYS A 296 -21.31 -33.40 13.32
N THR A 297 -21.58 -34.64 13.06
CA THR A 297 -22.44 -35.07 11.95
C THR A 297 -23.62 -35.81 12.56
N GLU A 298 -24.86 -35.36 12.28
CA GLU A 298 -26.07 -36.03 12.72
C GLU A 298 -26.66 -36.85 11.58
N GLY A 299 -27.22 -37.98 11.91
CA GLY A 299 -27.75 -38.97 10.97
C GLY A 299 -27.13 -40.35 11.19
N ASN A 300 -26.91 -41.10 10.18
CA ASN A 300 -26.33 -42.43 10.31
C ASN A 300 -24.83 -42.34 10.68
N ASN A 301 -24.35 -43.20 11.63
CA ASN A 301 -22.92 -43.34 11.99
C ASN A 301 -21.99 -43.71 10.80
N ALA A 302 -22.51 -43.67 9.58
CA ALA A 302 -21.81 -43.95 8.35
C ALA A 302 -20.91 -42.79 7.86
N VAL A 303 -21.12 -41.56 8.36
CA VAL A 303 -20.38 -40.38 7.93
C VAL A 303 -19.30 -40.05 8.97
N THR A 304 -18.07 -39.89 8.51
CA THR A 304 -16.93 -39.50 9.35
C THR A 304 -16.20 -38.29 8.73
N VAL A 305 -15.77 -37.37 9.58
CA VAL A 305 -14.86 -36.29 9.21
C VAL A 305 -13.44 -36.85 9.17
N ARG A 306 -12.82 -36.87 7.99
CA ARG A 306 -11.49 -37.41 7.80
C ARG A 306 -10.39 -36.38 8.08
N SER A 307 -10.62 -35.18 7.64
CA SER A 307 -9.74 -34.03 7.89
C SER A 307 -10.53 -32.75 7.70
N PHE A 308 -10.06 -31.68 8.29
CA PHE A 308 -10.59 -30.34 8.07
C PHE A 308 -9.45 -29.32 8.04
N ASN A 309 -9.71 -28.21 7.39
CA ASN A 309 -8.89 -27.00 7.43
C ASN A 309 -9.82 -25.81 7.71
N ALA A 310 -9.37 -24.88 8.53
CA ALA A 310 -10.16 -23.71 8.88
C ALA A 310 -9.28 -22.47 8.90
N SER A 311 -9.80 -21.38 8.37
CA SER A 311 -9.31 -20.03 8.56
C SER A 311 -10.27 -19.26 9.46
N ALA A 312 -10.06 -17.96 9.61
CA ALA A 312 -10.89 -17.13 10.46
C ALA A 312 -12.38 -17.08 10.01
N ASN A 313 -12.67 -17.27 8.73
CA ASN A 313 -14.03 -17.18 8.18
C ASN A 313 -14.39 -18.32 7.22
N GLU A 314 -13.47 -19.23 6.94
CA GLU A 314 -13.70 -20.35 6.03
C GLU A 314 -13.43 -21.68 6.74
N PHE A 315 -14.23 -22.66 6.40
CA PHE A 315 -14.07 -24.03 6.86
C PHE A 315 -14.14 -24.99 5.68
N GLU A 316 -13.18 -25.86 5.57
CA GLU A 316 -13.14 -26.92 4.57
C GLU A 316 -12.97 -28.26 5.28
N CYS A 317 -13.80 -29.25 4.94
CA CYS A 317 -13.64 -30.59 5.49
C CYS A 317 -13.78 -31.67 4.43
N ILE A 318 -13.17 -32.81 4.70
CA ILE A 318 -13.35 -34.03 3.90
C ILE A 318 -14.22 -34.98 4.69
N LEU A 319 -15.42 -35.26 4.14
CA LEU A 319 -16.35 -36.21 4.69
C LEU A 319 -16.23 -37.53 3.93
N ARG A 320 -16.28 -38.62 4.64
CA ARG A 320 -16.32 -39.99 4.09
C ARG A 320 -17.59 -40.71 4.59
N SER A 321 -18.30 -41.32 3.66
CA SER A 321 -19.45 -42.18 4.00
C SER A 321 -19.24 -43.59 3.47
N THR A 322 -19.81 -44.58 4.17
CA THR A 322 -19.88 -45.97 3.74
C THR A 322 -21.20 -46.27 3.03
N THR A 323 -22.16 -45.38 3.10
CA THR A 323 -23.50 -45.49 2.43
C THR A 323 -23.89 -44.12 1.86
N VAL A 324 -24.78 -44.11 0.86
CA VAL A 324 -25.44 -42.85 0.44
C VAL A 324 -26.38 -42.42 1.55
N THR A 325 -26.20 -41.25 2.10
CA THR A 325 -27.00 -40.75 3.22
C THR A 325 -27.07 -39.25 3.25
N ASN A 326 -28.13 -38.73 3.85
CA ASN A 326 -28.20 -37.33 4.23
C ASN A 326 -27.72 -37.20 5.68
N THR A 327 -26.97 -36.16 5.93
CA THR A 327 -26.42 -35.83 7.26
C THR A 327 -26.49 -34.32 7.49
N SER A 328 -26.53 -33.91 8.74
CA SER A 328 -26.18 -32.53 9.11
C SER A 328 -24.70 -32.42 9.45
N LEU A 329 -24.16 -31.24 9.31
CA LEU A 329 -22.78 -30.88 9.71
C LEU A 329 -22.85 -29.64 10.61
N ASP A 330 -22.48 -29.82 11.86
CA ASP A 330 -22.35 -28.74 12.83
C ASP A 330 -20.90 -28.56 13.25
N VAL A 331 -20.41 -27.35 13.11
CA VAL A 331 -19.06 -26.96 13.53
C VAL A 331 -19.18 -26.03 14.73
N PHE A 332 -18.58 -26.42 15.84
CA PHE A 332 -18.56 -25.66 17.07
C PHE A 332 -17.17 -25.14 17.37
N GLY A 333 -17.10 -23.95 17.93
CA GLY A 333 -15.84 -23.32 18.29
C GLY A 333 -16.03 -22.00 18.99
N THR A 334 -14.96 -21.24 19.06
CA THR A 334 -14.94 -19.90 19.64
C THR A 334 -14.69 -18.86 18.59
N VAL A 335 -15.20 -17.64 18.76
CA VAL A 335 -14.99 -16.50 17.87
C VAL A 335 -14.28 -15.37 18.63
N LEU A 336 -13.72 -14.45 17.87
CA LEU A 336 -13.19 -13.19 18.39
C LEU A 336 -14.34 -12.20 18.54
N GLU A 337 -14.68 -11.89 19.78
CA GLU A 337 -15.62 -10.81 20.13
C GLU A 337 -14.83 -9.53 20.35
N ILE A 338 -15.33 -8.41 19.82
CA ILE A 338 -14.71 -7.10 19.98
C ILE A 338 -15.54 -6.26 20.95
N VAL A 339 -14.87 -5.73 21.97
CA VAL A 339 -15.44 -4.77 22.89
C VAL A 339 -14.80 -3.41 22.62
N SER A 340 -15.59 -2.50 22.08
CA SER A 340 -15.12 -1.17 21.69
C SER A 340 -15.33 -0.16 22.83
N SER A 341 -14.35 0.70 23.03
CA SER A 341 -14.43 1.83 23.95
C SER A 341 -13.72 3.04 23.36
N ASN A 342 -14.22 4.22 23.60
CA ASN A 342 -13.63 5.45 23.11
C ASN A 342 -12.75 6.10 24.17
N ILE A 343 -11.60 6.62 23.75
CA ILE A 343 -10.70 7.42 24.58
C ILE A 343 -10.44 8.77 23.88
N GLY A 344 -10.13 9.79 24.66
CA GLY A 344 -9.92 11.15 24.17
C GLY A 344 -11.09 12.07 24.49
N LYS A 345 -11.18 13.17 23.76
CA LYS A 345 -12.23 14.20 23.97
C LYS A 345 -13.14 14.28 22.76
N LEU A 346 -14.42 14.40 23.02
CA LEU A 346 -15.41 14.72 21.99
C LEU A 346 -15.60 16.25 22.00
N GLY A 347 -15.15 16.91 20.94
CA GLY A 347 -15.42 18.32 20.65
C GLY A 347 -16.52 18.49 19.61
N ASP A 348 -16.59 19.68 19.04
CA ASP A 348 -17.57 19.98 17.97
C ASP A 348 -17.11 19.41 16.61
N ALA A 349 -15.80 19.31 16.40
CA ALA A 349 -15.16 18.76 15.19
C ALA A 349 -14.03 17.75 15.54
N PRO A 350 -14.36 16.57 16.08
CA PRO A 350 -13.35 15.61 16.51
C PRO A 350 -12.70 14.90 15.32
N LEU A 351 -11.39 14.73 15.37
CA LEU A 351 -10.70 13.73 14.54
C LEU A 351 -10.99 12.34 15.14
N ASN A 352 -11.83 11.58 14.45
CA ASN A 352 -12.15 10.22 14.88
C ASN A 352 -11.19 9.22 14.25
N ILE A 353 -10.51 8.43 15.07
CA ILE A 353 -9.61 7.36 14.65
C ILE A 353 -10.20 6.04 15.11
N ASP A 354 -10.60 5.22 14.17
CA ASP A 354 -11.11 3.88 14.40
C ASP A 354 -10.33 2.89 13.54
N SER A 355 -9.79 1.87 14.18
CA SER A 355 -9.16 0.73 13.51
C SER A 355 -9.37 -0.52 14.34
N LYS A 356 -9.72 -1.62 13.67
CA LYS A 356 -9.85 -2.94 14.31
C LYS A 356 -8.53 -3.44 14.92
N TYR A 357 -7.42 -2.78 14.60
CA TYR A 357 -6.09 -3.10 15.11
C TYR A 357 -5.65 -2.26 16.32
N ILE A 358 -6.46 -1.31 16.76
CA ILE A 358 -6.25 -0.63 18.05
C ILE A 358 -6.86 -1.51 19.14
N GLN A 359 -6.16 -2.55 19.57
CA GLN A 359 -6.71 -3.65 20.37
C GLN A 359 -6.32 -3.62 21.85
N ASP A 360 -5.56 -2.62 22.27
CA ASP A 360 -5.22 -2.40 23.68
C ASP A 360 -5.13 -0.91 24.02
N LEU A 361 -5.30 -0.59 25.30
CA LEU A 361 -5.31 0.79 25.79
C LEU A 361 -3.94 1.49 25.65
N SER A 362 -2.83 0.74 25.67
CA SER A 362 -1.50 1.33 25.52
C SER A 362 -1.34 1.86 24.11
N LYS A 363 -1.68 1.05 23.09
CA LYS A 363 -1.63 1.45 21.69
C LYS A 363 -2.65 2.55 21.37
N ALA A 364 -3.86 2.48 21.96
CA ALA A 364 -4.85 3.53 21.79
C ALA A 364 -4.37 4.89 22.37
N ASN A 365 -3.70 4.90 23.52
CA ASN A 365 -3.14 6.12 24.11
C ASN A 365 -1.93 6.65 23.31
N GLU A 366 -1.10 5.78 22.74
CA GLU A 366 -0.01 6.15 21.84
C GLU A 366 -0.56 6.90 20.62
N ILE A 367 -1.56 6.32 19.95
CA ILE A 367 -2.22 6.91 18.78
C ILE A 367 -2.92 8.23 19.15
N LEU A 368 -3.63 8.27 20.29
CA LEU A 368 -4.27 9.48 20.80
C LEU A 368 -3.27 10.62 20.97
N LYS A 369 -2.16 10.35 21.66
CA LYS A 369 -1.10 11.36 21.87
C LYS A 369 -0.54 11.88 20.55
N TYR A 370 -0.23 10.98 19.61
CA TYR A 370 0.28 11.34 18.28
C TYR A 370 -0.74 12.23 17.53
N ALA A 371 -1.99 11.84 17.52
CA ALA A 371 -3.06 12.58 16.84
C ALA A 371 -3.38 13.92 17.51
N GLU A 372 -3.32 14.01 18.86
CA GLU A 372 -3.45 15.29 19.56
C GLU A 372 -2.31 16.26 19.22
N ASP A 373 -1.08 15.76 19.12
CA ASP A 373 0.07 16.59 18.72
C ASP A 373 -0.07 17.05 17.27
N TYR A 374 -0.58 16.19 16.38
CA TYR A 374 -0.91 16.54 15.00
C TYR A 374 -1.98 17.64 14.91
N VAL A 375 -3.10 17.50 15.65
CA VAL A 375 -4.19 18.50 15.67
C VAL A 375 -3.72 19.84 16.26
N LYS A 376 -2.93 19.82 17.35
CA LYS A 376 -2.39 21.03 17.97
C LYS A 376 -1.41 21.79 17.09
N ALA A 377 -0.71 21.10 16.22
CA ALA A 377 0.28 21.72 15.35
C ALA A 377 -0.34 22.60 14.27
N SER A 378 -1.64 22.43 13.94
CA SER A 378 -2.38 23.20 12.88
C SER A 378 -1.56 23.39 11.60
N VAL A 379 -1.03 22.29 11.09
CA VAL A 379 0.15 22.32 10.21
C VAL A 379 -0.23 22.68 8.78
N PRO A 380 0.28 23.80 8.25
CA PRO A 380 0.15 24.08 6.83
C PRO A 380 0.91 23.03 6.02
N THR A 381 0.33 22.54 4.94
CA THR A 381 1.04 21.77 3.94
C THR A 381 1.79 22.70 3.01
N LEU A 382 3.03 22.36 2.71
CA LEU A 382 3.85 23.06 1.75
C LEU A 382 3.89 22.29 0.44
N GLU A 383 3.47 22.94 -0.64
CA GLU A 383 3.68 22.44 -1.99
C GLU A 383 4.80 23.24 -2.64
N VAL A 384 5.85 22.55 -3.05
CA VAL A 384 7.03 23.17 -3.68
C VAL A 384 7.33 22.52 -5.01
N THR A 385 7.45 23.33 -6.06
CA THR A 385 7.95 22.89 -7.36
C THR A 385 9.44 23.09 -7.41
N VAL A 386 10.17 22.02 -7.68
CA VAL A 386 11.63 22.00 -7.72
C VAL A 386 12.13 21.40 -9.03
N ARG A 387 13.42 21.56 -9.30
CA ARG A 387 14.06 21.00 -10.50
C ARG A 387 14.03 19.46 -10.56
N GLY A 388 13.59 18.80 -9.52
CA GLY A 388 13.49 17.36 -9.44
C GLY A 388 14.81 16.69 -9.06
N ASN A 389 14.85 16.08 -7.90
CA ASN A 389 15.91 15.21 -7.45
C ASN A 389 15.33 13.81 -7.25
N PRO A 390 15.71 12.82 -8.09
CA PRO A 390 15.14 11.47 -8.01
C PRO A 390 15.61 10.68 -6.79
N ASN A 391 16.59 11.20 -6.03
CA ASN A 391 17.03 10.59 -4.78
C ASN A 391 16.09 10.91 -3.61
N LEU A 392 15.13 11.83 -3.80
CA LEU A 392 14.11 12.13 -2.82
C LEU A 392 12.92 11.17 -3.00
N GLN A 393 12.45 10.61 -1.91
CA GLN A 393 11.36 9.62 -1.90
C GLN A 393 10.32 9.96 -0.84
N LEU A 394 9.17 9.32 -0.93
CA LEU A 394 8.14 9.40 0.10
C LEU A 394 8.74 9.09 1.49
N GLY A 395 8.32 9.90 2.45
CA GLY A 395 8.77 9.75 3.82
C GLY A 395 10.15 10.33 4.11
N ASP A 396 10.84 10.93 3.16
CA ASP A 396 12.10 11.64 3.43
C ASP A 396 11.82 12.95 4.14
N LYS A 397 12.68 13.27 5.12
CA LYS A 397 12.70 14.55 5.82
C LYS A 397 13.61 15.50 5.09
N ILE A 398 13.09 16.65 4.69
CA ILE A 398 13.85 17.70 4.01
C ILE A 398 13.61 19.06 4.65
N VAL A 399 14.54 19.97 4.41
CA VAL A 399 14.41 21.38 4.76
C VAL A 399 14.23 22.20 3.48
N ILE A 400 13.29 23.11 3.49
CA ILE A 400 13.08 24.13 2.46
C ILE A 400 13.52 25.48 3.06
N GLU A 401 14.54 26.08 2.47
CA GLU A 401 15.02 27.40 2.84
C GLU A 401 14.83 28.38 1.68
N SER A 402 14.04 29.39 1.90
CA SER A 402 13.76 30.40 0.89
C SER A 402 13.85 31.80 1.46
N ASP A 403 14.84 32.55 0.98
CA ASP A 403 14.97 33.98 1.29
C ASP A 403 13.90 34.79 0.58
N PHE A 404 13.47 34.37 -0.58
CA PHE A 404 12.42 35.04 -1.33
C PHE A 404 11.05 34.96 -0.61
N TYR A 405 10.66 33.77 -0.16
CA TYR A 405 9.42 33.54 0.60
C TYR A 405 9.57 33.80 2.10
N LYS A 406 10.77 34.07 2.61
CA LYS A 406 11.09 34.30 4.04
C LYS A 406 10.67 33.13 4.93
N ILE A 407 10.92 31.91 4.50
CA ILE A 407 10.61 30.69 5.25
C ILE A 407 11.84 29.80 5.42
N SER A 408 11.86 29.10 6.56
CA SER A 408 12.62 27.88 6.79
C SER A 408 11.63 26.83 7.26
N TYR A 409 11.42 25.79 6.48
CA TYR A 409 10.38 24.79 6.70
C TYR A 409 11.00 23.39 6.67
N THR A 410 10.87 22.67 7.77
CA THR A 410 11.29 21.26 7.84
C THR A 410 10.08 20.36 7.67
N GLY A 411 10.06 19.57 6.61
CA GLY A 411 8.91 18.75 6.28
C GLY A 411 9.27 17.33 5.88
N ILE A 412 8.23 16.49 5.86
CA ILE A 412 8.30 15.12 5.34
C ILE A 412 7.56 15.08 4.02
N ILE A 413 8.17 14.46 3.00
CA ILE A 413 7.58 14.27 1.69
C ILE A 413 6.46 13.24 1.81
N VAL A 414 5.22 13.67 1.50
CA VAL A 414 4.04 12.80 1.49
C VAL A 414 3.49 12.57 0.10
N LYS A 415 3.89 13.42 -0.86
CA LYS A 415 3.55 13.29 -2.27
C LYS A 415 4.67 13.86 -3.12
N ALA A 416 4.98 13.18 -4.23
CA ALA A 416 5.93 13.62 -5.22
C ALA A 416 5.39 13.33 -6.63
N GLU A 417 5.34 14.34 -7.50
CA GLU A 417 5.02 14.18 -8.90
C GLU A 417 6.25 14.56 -9.74
N TYR A 418 6.82 13.61 -10.45
CA TYR A 418 7.98 13.80 -11.30
C TYR A 418 7.59 13.86 -12.77
N LYS A 419 7.79 15.00 -13.41
CA LYS A 419 7.48 15.21 -14.84
C LYS A 419 8.78 15.28 -15.66
N TYR A 420 8.77 14.57 -16.78
CA TYR A 420 9.87 14.58 -17.73
C TYR A 420 9.37 14.86 -19.16
N ILE A 421 9.76 16.03 -19.66
CA ILE A 421 9.47 16.50 -21.04
C ILE A 421 10.79 17.01 -21.63
N GLY A 422 11.86 16.22 -21.47
CA GLY A 422 13.22 16.60 -21.85
C GLY A 422 14.05 17.29 -20.74
N ASN A 423 13.41 17.73 -19.70
CA ASN A 423 13.98 18.10 -18.40
C ASN A 423 13.15 17.44 -17.29
N LEU A 424 13.73 17.26 -16.13
CA LEU A 424 13.03 16.76 -14.95
C LEU A 424 12.60 17.94 -14.08
N SER A 425 11.32 17.93 -13.69
CA SER A 425 10.77 18.76 -12.62
C SER A 425 10.00 17.90 -11.66
N SER A 426 9.92 18.29 -10.41
CA SER A 426 9.03 17.63 -9.44
C SER A 426 8.23 18.64 -8.64
N VAL A 427 7.01 18.24 -8.30
CA VAL A 427 6.15 18.90 -7.33
C VAL A 427 6.13 18.05 -6.09
N LEU A 428 6.68 18.59 -4.99
CA LEU A 428 6.71 17.90 -3.69
C LEU A 428 5.65 18.51 -2.78
N THR A 429 4.89 17.66 -2.10
CA THR A 429 4.00 18.08 -1.01
C THR A 429 4.57 17.60 0.31
N LEU A 430 4.70 18.52 1.23
CA LEU A 430 5.34 18.29 2.53
C LEU A 430 4.33 18.56 3.65
N ILE A 431 4.41 17.75 4.70
CA ILE A 431 3.82 18.04 6.00
C ILE A 431 4.93 18.44 6.97
N ASP A 432 4.62 19.33 7.90
CA ASP A 432 5.62 19.82 8.87
C ASP A 432 6.13 18.68 9.77
N ALA A 433 7.43 18.50 9.83
CA ALA A 433 8.04 17.47 10.66
C ALA A 433 7.85 17.72 12.17
N SER A 434 7.62 18.98 12.60
CA SER A 434 7.39 19.30 14.01
C SER A 434 6.03 18.83 14.53
N ALA A 435 5.07 18.59 13.60
CA ALA A 435 3.77 17.98 13.92
C ALA A 435 3.88 16.50 14.30
N LEU A 436 4.98 15.87 13.92
CA LEU A 436 5.23 14.45 14.09
C LEU A 436 6.28 14.28 15.19
N LYS A 437 5.93 14.52 16.45
CA LYS A 437 6.86 14.32 17.57
C LYS A 437 7.11 12.84 17.85
N GLU A 438 8.30 12.57 18.41
CA GLU A 438 8.66 11.23 18.91
C GLU A 438 7.57 10.67 19.83
N VAL A 439 7.14 9.47 19.53
CA VAL A 439 6.21 8.67 20.35
C VAL A 439 7.00 7.85 21.35
#